data_9d00d1bf56469052b9c61fddbf0a5f8e
#
_entry.id   9d00d1bf56469052b9c61fddbf0a5f8e
#
_cell.length_a   1.000
_cell.length_b   1.000
_cell.length_c   1.000
_cell.angle_alpha   90.00
_cell.angle_beta   90.00
_cell.angle_gamma   90.00
#
_symmetry.space_group_name_H-M   'P 1'
#
loop_
_entity.id
_entity.type
_entity.pdbx_description
1 polymer ?
#
loop_
_entity_poly.entity_id
_entity_poly.type
_entity_poly.pdbx_seq_one_letter_code
_entity_poly.pdbx_strand_id
1 'polypeptide(L)'
;EHGLKISDIEKYCDELSLIIIPDAGSGKESVNVYKEIREKYNIPILVIDHHEICEETMNYATVINCKDGEYPNNTLSGVGVVHKFCLAYATKYDINPKVCEYYLDLVSLGMIADSMDMRNLETRYYALEGIKEENIHNLLIKELAIKNEDEMKLGFTLNNIGWVIAPKINGVIRYGKKEEQDDLFRAMCGVKDDREYQPRRKSKNDPKPPVEIHSLQKTMARVCTNVKQRQDKDVRLYMNELDKEIVNRKLDKNSVIIIDATEIVDKKTVTGLVANKLAEKYYRPIVILRAKDDKTFGGSGRNYDKGIVKDFRNFLNETEVFECEGHPSAFGVAIKKEDLPIAIERCNQKLKLEDLVTIHQVDYEIKADQLTPQTVLKVANSYEIWGKGVPEPSFVITNIVIPAKDIIGYGDNKGFIRFTYNGVDYVKKYCCKGEWEEMTLRDRNVLGENKKTLSLTVIGNFVLNEWEGQRFPQVKIKFFESNEYIQENKKVDIDDDFLF
;
A
#
# COMPACT_ATOMS: atom_id res chain seq x y z
N GLU A 1 -10.91 -15.11 -6.53
CA GLU A 1 -10.60 -16.14 -7.52
C GLU A 1 -10.13 -15.42 -8.79
N HIS A 2 -8.95 -15.77 -9.28
CA HIS A 2 -8.39 -15.26 -10.53
C HIS A 2 -8.57 -16.32 -11.62
N GLY A 3 -8.80 -15.89 -12.87
CA GLY A 3 -8.93 -16.76 -14.02
C GLY A 3 -10.36 -16.94 -14.52
N LEU A 4 -10.46 -17.63 -15.66
CA LEU A 4 -11.71 -17.91 -16.37
C LEU A 4 -12.42 -19.11 -15.76
N LYS A 5 -13.77 -19.03 -15.63
CA LYS A 5 -14.64 -20.19 -15.31
C LYS A 5 -15.46 -20.55 -16.52
N ILE A 6 -15.70 -21.84 -16.71
CA ILE A 6 -16.52 -22.30 -17.84
C ILE A 6 -17.94 -21.71 -17.80
N SER A 7 -18.52 -21.59 -16.60
CA SER A 7 -19.84 -20.97 -16.39
C SER A 7 -19.96 -19.53 -16.89
N ASP A 8 -18.85 -18.82 -16.99
CA ASP A 8 -18.84 -17.43 -17.42
C ASP A 8 -18.97 -17.28 -18.95
N ILE A 9 -18.53 -18.29 -19.68
CA ILE A 9 -18.44 -18.27 -21.15
C ILE A 9 -19.35 -19.30 -21.84
N GLU A 10 -19.83 -20.33 -21.15
CA GLU A 10 -20.53 -21.47 -21.75
C GLU A 10 -21.65 -21.06 -22.70
N LYS A 11 -22.44 -20.05 -22.30
CA LYS A 11 -23.56 -19.53 -23.12
C LYS A 11 -23.13 -18.78 -24.39
N TYR A 12 -21.85 -18.48 -24.54
CA TYR A 12 -21.31 -17.75 -25.70
C TYR A 12 -20.41 -18.63 -26.58
N CYS A 13 -20.11 -19.87 -26.17
CA CYS A 13 -19.12 -20.73 -26.84
C CYS A 13 -19.43 -21.00 -28.31
N ASP A 14 -20.70 -21.04 -28.70
CA ASP A 14 -21.11 -21.26 -30.10
C ASP A 14 -20.85 -20.04 -31.00
N GLU A 15 -20.64 -18.85 -30.40
CA GLU A 15 -20.43 -17.58 -31.10
C GLU A 15 -18.95 -17.12 -31.05
N LEU A 16 -18.14 -17.73 -30.17
CA LEU A 16 -16.76 -17.29 -29.95
C LEU A 16 -15.78 -17.92 -30.93
N SER A 17 -14.97 -17.08 -31.60
CA SER A 17 -13.88 -17.51 -32.47
C SER A 17 -12.52 -17.49 -31.75
N LEU A 18 -12.38 -16.77 -30.67
CA LEU A 18 -11.14 -16.60 -29.88
C LEU A 18 -11.48 -16.11 -28.48
N ILE A 19 -10.78 -16.60 -27.49
CA ILE A 19 -10.81 -16.07 -26.11
C ILE A 19 -9.47 -15.41 -25.82
N ILE A 20 -9.49 -14.13 -25.39
CA ILE A 20 -8.30 -13.40 -24.96
C ILE A 20 -8.40 -13.14 -23.46
N ILE A 21 -7.41 -13.56 -22.69
CA ILE A 21 -7.36 -13.46 -21.24
C ILE A 21 -6.16 -12.58 -20.85
N PRO A 22 -6.38 -11.30 -20.55
CA PRO A 22 -5.33 -10.42 -20.05
C PRO A 22 -5.16 -10.55 -18.54
N ASP A 23 -3.93 -10.44 -18.06
CA ASP A 23 -3.55 -10.32 -16.65
C ASP A 23 -4.00 -11.49 -15.75
N ALA A 24 -4.17 -12.66 -16.32
CA ALA A 24 -4.51 -13.90 -15.61
C ALA A 24 -4.32 -15.11 -16.51
N GLY A 25 -4.26 -16.30 -15.92
CA GLY A 25 -4.50 -17.53 -16.63
C GLY A 25 -3.26 -18.32 -17.05
N SER A 26 -2.05 -17.88 -16.68
CA SER A 26 -0.82 -18.66 -16.92
C SER A 26 -0.65 -19.82 -15.94
N GLY A 27 -1.34 -19.82 -14.81
CA GLY A 27 -1.16 -20.76 -13.70
C GLY A 27 -1.86 -22.10 -13.86
N LYS A 28 -1.54 -23.03 -12.96
CA LYS A 28 -2.08 -24.41 -12.93
C LYS A 28 -3.61 -24.47 -12.77
N GLU A 29 -4.20 -23.48 -12.11
CA GLU A 29 -5.64 -23.37 -11.88
C GLU A 29 -6.45 -23.27 -13.18
N SER A 30 -5.83 -22.81 -14.27
CA SER A 30 -6.48 -22.62 -15.58
C SER A 30 -6.47 -23.87 -16.46
N VAL A 31 -5.60 -24.84 -16.19
CA VAL A 31 -5.37 -26.02 -17.06
C VAL A 31 -6.65 -26.77 -17.39
N ASN A 32 -7.44 -27.13 -16.35
CA ASN A 32 -8.66 -27.92 -16.55
C ASN A 32 -9.72 -27.16 -17.35
N VAL A 33 -9.88 -25.87 -17.12
CA VAL A 33 -10.82 -25.02 -17.82
C VAL A 33 -10.43 -24.89 -19.30
N TYR A 34 -9.15 -24.66 -19.59
CA TYR A 34 -8.65 -24.52 -20.97
C TYR A 34 -8.74 -25.82 -21.73
N LYS A 35 -8.42 -26.96 -21.07
CA LYS A 35 -8.59 -28.29 -21.64
C LYS A 35 -10.04 -28.51 -22.05
N GLU A 36 -11.01 -28.25 -21.17
CA GLU A 36 -12.43 -28.41 -21.46
C GLU A 36 -12.88 -27.52 -22.62
N ILE A 37 -12.47 -26.24 -22.66
CA ILE A 37 -12.79 -25.32 -23.76
C ILE A 37 -12.24 -25.84 -25.09
N ARG A 38 -11.00 -26.30 -25.11
CA ARG A 38 -10.34 -26.81 -26.31
C ARG A 38 -10.97 -28.12 -26.80
N GLU A 39 -11.24 -29.06 -25.92
CA GLU A 39 -11.79 -30.36 -26.27
C GLU A 39 -13.28 -30.30 -26.67
N LYS A 40 -14.10 -29.51 -25.97
CA LYS A 40 -15.54 -29.43 -26.16
C LYS A 40 -15.95 -28.46 -27.27
N TYR A 41 -15.32 -27.29 -27.33
CA TYR A 41 -15.73 -26.18 -28.20
C TYR A 41 -14.70 -25.84 -29.27
N ASN A 42 -13.49 -26.39 -29.21
CA ASN A 42 -12.37 -26.10 -30.12
C ASN A 42 -12.06 -24.61 -30.30
N ILE A 43 -12.30 -23.77 -29.26
CA ILE A 43 -12.04 -22.33 -29.31
C ILE A 43 -10.57 -22.07 -28.94
N PRO A 44 -9.77 -21.36 -29.77
CA PRO A 44 -8.42 -20.96 -29.41
C PRO A 44 -8.42 -19.98 -28.24
N ILE A 45 -7.38 -20.10 -27.38
CA ILE A 45 -7.21 -19.26 -26.18
C ILE A 45 -5.86 -18.54 -26.27
N LEU A 46 -5.87 -17.22 -26.11
CA LEU A 46 -4.70 -16.39 -26.01
C LEU A 46 -4.63 -15.79 -24.58
N VAL A 47 -3.58 -16.14 -23.85
CA VAL A 47 -3.28 -15.61 -22.52
C VAL A 47 -2.17 -14.57 -22.64
N ILE A 48 -2.37 -13.39 -22.06
CA ILE A 48 -1.37 -12.31 -22.03
C ILE A 48 -1.18 -11.92 -20.57
N ASP A 49 -0.17 -12.48 -19.91
CA ASP A 49 -0.09 -12.49 -18.45
C ASP A 49 1.35 -12.26 -17.95
N HIS A 50 1.51 -12.04 -16.65
CA HIS A 50 2.79 -11.86 -15.96
C HIS A 50 2.95 -12.70 -14.68
N HIS A 51 1.93 -13.50 -14.35
CA HIS A 51 1.97 -14.42 -13.22
C HIS A 51 2.87 -15.64 -13.48
N GLU A 52 3.04 -16.50 -12.47
CA GLU A 52 3.82 -17.73 -12.63
C GLU A 52 3.19 -18.65 -13.68
N ILE A 53 4.06 -19.25 -14.51
CA ILE A 53 3.64 -20.06 -15.64
C ILE A 53 3.57 -21.53 -15.22
N CYS A 54 2.51 -22.22 -15.60
CA CYS A 54 2.42 -23.66 -15.57
C CYS A 54 2.61 -24.18 -17.02
N GLU A 55 3.64 -24.99 -17.26
CA GLU A 55 3.92 -25.53 -18.60
C GLU A 55 2.73 -26.29 -19.20
N GLU A 56 1.95 -26.99 -18.37
CA GLU A 56 0.77 -27.71 -18.81
C GLU A 56 -0.31 -26.78 -19.41
N THR A 57 -0.40 -25.53 -18.97
CA THR A 57 -1.31 -24.52 -19.53
C THR A 57 -1.03 -24.26 -21.00
N MET A 58 0.25 -24.30 -21.41
CA MET A 58 0.68 -24.05 -22.79
C MET A 58 0.23 -25.14 -23.76
N ASN A 59 -0.18 -26.30 -23.28
CA ASN A 59 -0.76 -27.36 -24.13
C ASN A 59 -2.17 -26.99 -24.69
N TYR A 60 -2.86 -26.07 -24.02
CA TYR A 60 -4.25 -25.73 -24.33
C TYR A 60 -4.45 -24.26 -24.71
N ALA A 61 -3.48 -23.40 -24.44
CA ALA A 61 -3.54 -21.97 -24.72
C ALA A 61 -2.20 -21.47 -25.30
N THR A 62 -2.26 -20.43 -26.14
CA THR A 62 -1.08 -19.64 -26.47
C THR A 62 -0.85 -18.67 -25.32
N VAL A 63 0.30 -18.80 -24.63
CA VAL A 63 0.65 -17.94 -23.49
C VAL A 63 1.74 -16.97 -23.91
N ILE A 64 1.48 -15.67 -23.71
CA ILE A 64 2.45 -14.59 -23.84
C ILE A 64 2.69 -14.04 -22.43
N ASN A 65 3.92 -14.21 -21.94
CA ASN A 65 4.26 -13.85 -20.57
C ASN A 65 5.71 -13.35 -20.53
N CYS A 66 5.96 -12.29 -19.79
CA CYS A 66 7.31 -11.71 -19.68
C CYS A 66 8.30 -12.58 -18.88
N LYS A 67 7.82 -13.63 -18.19
CA LYS A 67 8.65 -14.61 -17.49
C LYS A 67 8.99 -15.83 -18.36
N ASP A 68 8.38 -15.93 -19.55
CA ASP A 68 8.68 -16.99 -20.51
C ASP A 68 9.81 -16.57 -21.44
N GLY A 69 10.75 -17.50 -21.67
CA GLY A 69 11.84 -17.31 -22.61
C GLY A 69 12.91 -16.30 -22.16
N GLU A 70 13.51 -15.62 -23.16
CA GLU A 70 14.67 -14.74 -22.99
C GLU A 70 14.30 -13.25 -22.90
N TYR A 71 13.03 -12.90 -22.61
CA TYR A 71 12.66 -11.50 -22.50
C TYR A 71 13.41 -10.85 -21.32
N PRO A 72 14.17 -9.75 -21.55
CA PRO A 72 15.10 -9.23 -20.53
C PRO A 72 14.42 -8.60 -19.33
N ASN A 73 13.12 -8.26 -19.43
CA ASN A 73 12.34 -7.67 -18.36
C ASN A 73 11.19 -8.58 -17.91
N ASN A 74 11.39 -9.30 -16.83
CA ASN A 74 10.38 -10.15 -16.21
C ASN A 74 9.54 -9.41 -15.13
N THR A 75 9.63 -8.08 -15.05
CA THR A 75 8.96 -7.25 -14.06
C THR A 75 7.89 -6.34 -14.67
N LEU A 76 7.33 -6.69 -15.82
CA LEU A 76 6.17 -6.01 -16.38
C LEU A 76 4.91 -6.45 -15.65
N SER A 77 3.94 -5.54 -15.45
CA SER A 77 2.57 -5.91 -15.05
C SER A 77 1.80 -6.50 -16.23
N GLY A 78 0.65 -7.11 -15.97
CA GLY A 78 -0.19 -7.68 -17.05
C GLY A 78 -0.53 -6.67 -18.13
N VAL A 79 -0.90 -5.42 -17.77
CA VAL A 79 -1.12 -4.37 -18.78
C VAL A 79 0.16 -3.98 -19.53
N GLY A 80 1.33 -4.11 -18.90
CA GLY A 80 2.61 -3.91 -19.56
C GLY A 80 2.88 -4.97 -20.63
N VAL A 81 2.60 -6.24 -20.34
CA VAL A 81 2.70 -7.34 -21.34
C VAL A 81 1.70 -7.14 -22.47
N VAL A 82 0.44 -6.73 -22.14
CA VAL A 82 -0.56 -6.37 -23.16
C VAL A 82 -0.07 -5.24 -24.06
N HIS A 83 0.52 -4.21 -23.48
CA HIS A 83 1.08 -3.08 -24.27
C HIS A 83 2.19 -3.56 -25.21
N LYS A 84 3.11 -4.40 -24.76
CA LYS A 84 4.17 -5.00 -25.61
C LYS A 84 3.59 -5.85 -26.73
N PHE A 85 2.57 -6.65 -26.43
CA PHE A 85 1.84 -7.40 -27.44
C PHE A 85 1.22 -6.50 -28.48
N CYS A 86 0.53 -5.41 -28.07
CA CYS A 86 -0.07 -4.44 -28.97
C CYS A 86 0.96 -3.74 -29.87
N LEU A 87 2.13 -3.38 -29.31
CA LEU A 87 3.24 -2.81 -30.08
C LEU A 87 3.77 -3.79 -31.12
N ALA A 88 3.99 -5.05 -30.76
CA ALA A 88 4.45 -6.09 -31.66
C ALA A 88 3.41 -6.34 -32.78
N TYR A 89 2.13 -6.37 -32.42
CA TYR A 89 1.03 -6.53 -33.37
C TYR A 89 0.96 -5.34 -34.34
N ALA A 90 1.04 -4.11 -33.82
CA ALA A 90 1.04 -2.90 -34.64
C ALA A 90 2.21 -2.89 -35.63
N THR A 91 3.42 -3.23 -35.16
CA THR A 91 4.60 -3.33 -36.02
C THR A 91 4.44 -4.38 -37.10
N LYS A 92 3.89 -5.56 -36.79
CA LYS A 92 3.69 -6.65 -37.74
C LYS A 92 2.70 -6.33 -38.85
N TYR A 93 1.68 -5.53 -38.55
CA TYR A 93 0.59 -5.21 -39.47
C TYR A 93 0.62 -3.76 -39.99
N ASP A 94 1.77 -3.07 -39.88
CA ASP A 94 1.98 -1.70 -40.34
C ASP A 94 0.97 -0.68 -39.78
N ILE A 95 0.52 -0.92 -38.53
CA ILE A 95 -0.32 0.01 -37.79
C ILE A 95 0.59 1.01 -37.06
N ASN A 96 0.21 2.29 -37.04
CA ASN A 96 1.00 3.31 -36.37
C ASN A 96 1.14 3.01 -34.86
N PRO A 97 2.35 2.76 -34.31
CA PRO A 97 2.57 2.44 -32.91
C PRO A 97 2.07 3.53 -31.92
N LYS A 98 1.93 4.77 -32.36
CA LYS A 98 1.39 5.86 -31.53
C LYS A 98 -0.02 5.58 -30.99
N VAL A 99 -0.78 4.70 -31.66
CA VAL A 99 -2.06 4.22 -31.11
C VAL A 99 -1.87 3.53 -29.77
N CYS A 100 -0.77 2.78 -29.60
CA CYS A 100 -0.46 2.11 -28.33
C CYS A 100 0.07 3.10 -27.28
N GLU A 101 0.82 4.12 -27.70
CA GLU A 101 1.35 5.16 -26.82
C GLU A 101 0.24 6.00 -26.18
N TYR A 102 -0.91 6.15 -26.84
CA TYR A 102 -2.07 6.84 -26.29
C TYR A 102 -2.56 6.26 -24.96
N TYR A 103 -2.28 5.00 -24.67
CA TYR A 103 -2.71 4.29 -23.45
C TYR A 103 -1.61 4.15 -22.40
N LEU A 104 -0.52 4.91 -22.50
CA LEU A 104 0.60 4.82 -21.54
C LEU A 104 0.19 5.17 -20.11
N ASP A 105 -0.80 6.03 -19.91
CA ASP A 105 -1.37 6.33 -18.59
C ASP A 105 -1.97 5.09 -17.91
N LEU A 106 -2.65 4.22 -18.66
CA LEU A 106 -3.17 2.96 -18.16
C LEU A 106 -2.04 1.96 -17.88
N VAL A 107 -1.01 1.92 -18.73
CA VAL A 107 0.18 1.09 -18.52
C VAL A 107 0.88 1.51 -17.24
N SER A 108 1.10 2.81 -17.07
CA SER A 108 1.70 3.37 -15.86
C SER A 108 0.88 3.05 -14.60
N LEU A 109 -0.44 3.28 -14.67
CA LEU A 109 -1.35 2.95 -13.56
C LEU A 109 -1.21 1.48 -13.13
N GLY A 110 -1.18 0.53 -14.08
CA GLY A 110 -1.02 -0.88 -13.78
C GLY A 110 0.36 -1.21 -13.21
N MET A 111 1.45 -0.65 -13.78
CA MET A 111 2.82 -0.83 -13.24
C MET A 111 2.93 -0.39 -11.78
N ILE A 112 2.31 0.74 -11.44
CA ILE A 112 2.35 1.32 -10.10
C ILE A 112 1.42 0.56 -9.15
N ALA A 113 0.19 0.24 -9.58
CA ALA A 113 -0.82 -0.44 -8.77
C ALA A 113 -0.38 -1.85 -8.37
N ASP A 114 0.27 -2.57 -9.28
CA ASP A 114 0.85 -3.90 -9.07
C ASP A 114 2.21 -3.87 -8.37
N SER A 115 2.71 -2.68 -8.05
CA SER A 115 3.99 -2.51 -7.36
C SER A 115 5.16 -3.17 -8.10
N MET A 116 5.27 -2.97 -9.41
CA MET A 116 6.33 -3.54 -10.23
C MET A 116 7.70 -2.98 -9.88
N ASP A 117 8.75 -3.76 -10.09
CA ASP A 117 10.12 -3.40 -9.69
C ASP A 117 10.71 -2.28 -10.56
N MET A 118 10.88 -1.10 -9.95
CA MET A 118 11.41 0.10 -10.62
C MET A 118 12.94 0.07 -10.85
N ARG A 119 13.65 -0.98 -10.43
CA ARG A 119 15.06 -1.16 -10.78
C ARG A 119 15.24 -1.51 -12.25
N ASN A 120 14.25 -2.14 -12.87
CA ASN A 120 14.25 -2.38 -14.29
C ASN A 120 13.95 -1.08 -15.05
N LEU A 121 14.81 -0.71 -16.00
CA LEU A 121 14.71 0.55 -16.73
C LEU A 121 13.46 0.64 -17.61
N GLU A 122 13.03 -0.46 -18.23
CA GLU A 122 11.82 -0.48 -19.05
C GLU A 122 10.56 -0.31 -18.18
N THR A 123 10.46 -1.02 -17.06
CA THR A 123 9.35 -0.86 -16.09
C THR A 123 9.29 0.58 -15.59
N ARG A 124 10.44 1.14 -15.20
CA ARG A 124 10.55 2.54 -14.78
C ARG A 124 10.15 3.51 -15.87
N TYR A 125 10.59 3.28 -17.11
CA TYR A 125 10.25 4.14 -18.24
C TYR A 125 8.72 4.20 -18.42
N TYR A 126 8.04 3.07 -18.49
CA TYR A 126 6.58 3.05 -18.63
C TYR A 126 5.86 3.70 -17.44
N ALA A 127 6.33 3.44 -16.23
CA ALA A 127 5.73 4.03 -15.03
C ALA A 127 5.86 5.57 -15.02
N LEU A 128 7.02 6.12 -15.42
CA LEU A 128 7.26 7.56 -15.43
C LEU A 128 6.69 8.24 -16.67
N GLU A 129 6.78 7.61 -17.84
CA GLU A 129 6.29 8.22 -19.09
C GLU A 129 4.77 8.39 -19.06
N GLY A 130 4.03 7.37 -18.60
CA GLY A 130 2.58 7.42 -18.58
C GLY A 130 1.97 8.35 -17.54
N ILE A 131 2.73 8.80 -16.52
CA ILE A 131 2.24 9.78 -15.53
C ILE A 131 2.56 11.24 -15.91
N LYS A 132 3.27 11.49 -17.02
CA LYS A 132 3.43 12.87 -17.52
C LYS A 132 2.07 13.45 -17.87
N GLU A 133 1.85 14.71 -17.51
CA GLU A 133 0.53 15.35 -17.66
C GLU A 133 0.01 15.32 -19.11
N GLU A 134 0.90 15.49 -20.08
CA GLU A 134 0.59 15.40 -21.50
C GLU A 134 0.15 14.00 -21.95
N ASN A 135 0.54 12.96 -21.25
CA ASN A 135 0.21 11.56 -21.57
C ASN A 135 -1.01 11.04 -20.80
N ILE A 136 -1.55 11.80 -19.84
CA ILE A 136 -2.79 11.41 -19.17
C ILE A 136 -3.97 11.68 -20.10
N HIS A 137 -4.44 10.65 -20.79
CA HIS A 137 -5.56 10.72 -21.72
C HIS A 137 -6.86 10.18 -21.13
N ASN A 138 -6.76 9.23 -20.20
CA ASN A 138 -7.93 8.62 -19.56
C ASN A 138 -8.70 9.63 -18.71
N LEU A 139 -9.95 9.87 -19.08
CA LEU A 139 -10.79 10.89 -18.45
C LEU A 139 -11.12 10.55 -16.98
N LEU A 140 -11.20 9.25 -16.63
CA LEU A 140 -11.45 8.86 -15.23
C LEU A 140 -10.25 9.19 -14.34
N ILE A 141 -9.02 8.99 -14.83
CA ILE A 141 -7.81 9.35 -14.09
C ILE A 141 -7.77 10.87 -13.85
N LYS A 142 -8.09 11.67 -14.87
CA LYS A 142 -8.21 13.16 -14.74
C LYS A 142 -9.24 13.56 -13.70
N GLU A 143 -10.44 13.01 -13.79
CA GLU A 143 -11.52 13.32 -12.85
C GLU A 143 -11.23 12.87 -11.42
N LEU A 144 -10.50 11.75 -11.25
CA LEU A 144 -10.02 11.30 -9.94
C LEU A 144 -8.99 12.28 -9.36
N ALA A 145 -8.06 12.79 -10.18
CA ALA A 145 -7.08 13.78 -9.74
C ALA A 145 -7.77 15.09 -9.32
N ILE A 146 -8.70 15.61 -10.14
CA ILE A 146 -9.50 16.81 -9.81
C ILE A 146 -10.28 16.60 -8.52
N LYS A 147 -10.96 15.45 -8.38
CA LYS A 147 -11.75 15.14 -7.18
C LYS A 147 -10.93 15.07 -5.90
N ASN A 148 -9.64 14.80 -6.00
CA ASN A 148 -8.72 14.63 -4.88
C ASN A 148 -7.55 15.62 -4.94
N GLU A 149 -7.79 16.84 -5.42
CA GLU A 149 -6.78 17.89 -5.64
C GLU A 149 -5.93 18.19 -4.39
N ASP A 150 -6.53 18.14 -3.19
CA ASP A 150 -5.80 18.35 -1.94
C ASP A 150 -4.73 17.27 -1.67
N GLU A 151 -4.95 16.03 -2.15
CA GLU A 151 -4.00 14.93 -2.04
C GLU A 151 -3.03 14.91 -3.23
N MET A 152 -3.40 15.53 -4.36
CA MET A 152 -2.67 15.55 -5.64
C MET A 152 -1.82 16.80 -5.86
N LYS A 153 -1.48 17.56 -4.80
CA LYS A 153 -0.76 18.85 -4.89
C LYS A 153 0.56 18.78 -5.66
N LEU A 154 1.27 17.66 -5.60
CA LEU A 154 2.50 17.44 -6.38
C LEU A 154 2.23 16.95 -7.81
N GLY A 155 0.96 16.94 -8.27
CA GLY A 155 0.57 16.43 -9.58
C GLY A 155 0.62 14.90 -9.69
N PHE A 156 0.81 14.41 -10.90
CA PHE A 156 0.92 12.98 -11.18
C PHE A 156 2.34 12.49 -10.86
N THR A 157 2.52 11.89 -9.70
CA THR A 157 3.77 11.24 -9.24
C THR A 157 3.53 9.76 -9.01
N LEU A 158 4.59 8.94 -8.97
CA LEU A 158 4.47 7.52 -8.61
C LEU A 158 3.73 7.33 -7.29
N ASN A 159 4.04 8.18 -6.31
CA ASN A 159 3.38 8.18 -5.00
C ASN A 159 1.88 8.53 -5.09
N ASN A 160 1.53 9.61 -5.81
CA ASN A 160 0.13 10.04 -5.92
C ASN A 160 -0.72 9.02 -6.67
N ILE A 161 -0.19 8.42 -7.74
CA ILE A 161 -0.89 7.32 -8.43
C ILE A 161 -1.04 6.12 -7.48
N GLY A 162 0.05 5.70 -6.81
CA GLY A 162 0.05 4.51 -5.95
C GLY A 162 -0.79 4.65 -4.67
N TRP A 163 -0.88 5.86 -4.08
CA TRP A 163 -1.55 6.05 -2.79
C TRP A 163 -2.87 6.82 -2.86
N VAL A 164 -3.13 7.57 -3.95
CA VAL A 164 -4.36 8.35 -4.10
C VAL A 164 -5.29 7.75 -5.15
N ILE A 165 -4.79 7.48 -6.37
CA ILE A 165 -5.63 7.04 -7.49
C ILE A 165 -5.90 5.53 -7.42
N ALA A 166 -4.86 4.70 -7.44
CA ALA A 166 -4.98 3.24 -7.48
C ALA A 166 -5.82 2.66 -6.33
N PRO A 167 -5.68 3.11 -5.06
CA PRO A 167 -6.51 2.58 -3.97
C PRO A 167 -8.01 2.90 -4.11
N LYS A 168 -8.38 3.99 -4.77
CA LYS A 168 -9.79 4.35 -4.99
C LYS A 168 -10.41 3.47 -6.08
N ILE A 169 -9.67 3.16 -7.14
CA ILE A 169 -10.07 2.20 -8.19
C ILE A 169 -10.17 0.80 -7.59
N ASN A 170 -9.14 0.33 -6.90
CA ASN A 170 -9.12 -0.98 -6.22
C ASN A 170 -10.22 -1.10 -5.15
N GLY A 171 -10.58 0.02 -4.52
CA GLY A 171 -11.71 0.07 -3.60
C GLY A 171 -13.02 -0.36 -4.28
N VAL A 172 -13.31 0.15 -5.47
CA VAL A 172 -14.52 -0.24 -6.23
C VAL A 172 -14.43 -1.70 -6.69
N ILE A 173 -13.28 -2.13 -7.22
CA ILE A 173 -13.10 -3.51 -7.71
C ILE A 173 -13.35 -4.53 -6.60
N ARG A 174 -12.83 -4.28 -5.38
CA ARG A 174 -12.88 -5.23 -4.28
C ARG A 174 -14.06 -5.07 -3.34
N TYR A 175 -14.64 -3.88 -3.26
CA TYR A 175 -15.62 -3.51 -2.25
C TYR A 175 -16.88 -2.82 -2.82
N GLY A 176 -16.86 -2.43 -4.08
CA GLY A 176 -17.99 -1.85 -4.78
C GLY A 176 -19.10 -2.87 -5.04
N LYS A 177 -20.30 -2.37 -5.28
CA LYS A 177 -21.41 -3.17 -5.79
C LYS A 177 -21.17 -3.54 -7.25
N LYS A 178 -21.85 -4.56 -7.76
CA LYS A 178 -21.69 -5.02 -9.15
C LYS A 178 -21.90 -3.89 -10.16
N GLU A 179 -22.94 -3.08 -9.98
CA GLU A 179 -23.22 -1.94 -10.85
C GLU A 179 -22.10 -0.88 -10.82
N GLU A 180 -21.51 -0.64 -9.62
CA GLU A 180 -20.38 0.28 -9.46
C GLU A 180 -19.13 -0.26 -10.16
N GLN A 181 -18.91 -1.57 -10.16
CA GLN A 181 -17.81 -2.24 -10.87
C GLN A 181 -17.99 -2.18 -12.39
N ASP A 182 -19.20 -2.44 -12.89
CA ASP A 182 -19.53 -2.39 -14.31
C ASP A 182 -19.39 -0.94 -14.84
N ASP A 183 -19.88 0.05 -14.10
CA ASP A 183 -19.74 1.46 -14.45
C ASP A 183 -18.26 1.92 -14.38
N LEU A 184 -17.46 1.39 -13.44
CA LEU A 184 -16.02 1.65 -13.40
C LEU A 184 -15.33 1.17 -14.68
N PHE A 185 -15.60 -0.06 -15.10
CA PHE A 185 -15.06 -0.61 -16.35
C PHE A 185 -15.44 0.24 -17.55
N ARG A 186 -16.73 0.61 -17.69
CA ARG A 186 -17.22 1.47 -18.75
C ARG A 186 -16.55 2.84 -18.75
N ALA A 187 -16.35 3.44 -17.55
CA ALA A 187 -15.68 4.72 -17.42
C ALA A 187 -14.20 4.65 -17.81
N MET A 188 -13.49 3.58 -17.44
CA MET A 188 -12.10 3.33 -17.85
C MET A 188 -11.98 3.15 -19.36
N CYS A 189 -12.95 2.51 -20.00
CA CYS A 189 -13.05 2.37 -21.46
C CYS A 189 -13.46 3.65 -22.18
N GLY A 190 -13.70 4.76 -21.46
CA GLY A 190 -14.06 6.04 -22.08
C GLY A 190 -15.49 6.10 -22.64
N VAL A 191 -16.40 5.22 -22.18
CA VAL A 191 -17.80 5.21 -22.60
C VAL A 191 -18.45 6.55 -22.26
N LYS A 192 -19.06 7.19 -23.26
CA LYS A 192 -19.86 8.41 -23.11
C LYS A 192 -21.24 8.05 -22.57
N ASP A 193 -21.51 8.47 -21.35
CA ASP A 193 -22.78 8.25 -20.68
C ASP A 193 -22.96 9.36 -19.63
N ASP A 194 -23.96 10.19 -19.87
CA ASP A 194 -24.24 11.34 -19.01
C ASP A 194 -25.24 10.95 -17.92
N ARG A 195 -24.97 11.34 -16.70
CA ARG A 195 -25.74 10.99 -15.50
C ARG A 195 -26.26 12.25 -14.80
N GLU A 196 -27.50 12.22 -14.38
CA GLU A 196 -28.04 13.25 -13.49
C GLU A 196 -27.41 13.18 -12.12
N TYR A 197 -26.97 14.33 -11.61
CA TYR A 197 -26.43 14.48 -10.28
C TYR A 197 -27.18 15.57 -9.52
N GLN A 198 -27.69 15.20 -8.35
CA GLN A 198 -28.32 16.16 -7.44
C GLN A 198 -27.30 16.56 -6.35
N PRO A 199 -26.73 17.77 -6.37
CA PRO A 199 -25.84 18.24 -5.34
C PRO A 199 -26.53 18.29 -3.97
N ARG A 200 -25.75 18.08 -2.90
CA ARG A 200 -26.27 18.21 -1.54
C ARG A 200 -26.42 19.69 -1.18
N ARG A 201 -27.41 20.02 -0.36
CA ARG A 201 -27.52 21.35 0.25
C ARG A 201 -26.33 21.58 1.16
N LYS A 202 -25.79 22.81 1.20
CA LYS A 202 -24.72 23.19 2.15
C LYS A 202 -25.28 23.25 3.58
N SER A 203 -26.52 23.75 3.73
CA SER A 203 -27.28 23.75 4.99
C SER A 203 -28.68 23.16 4.76
N LYS A 204 -29.34 22.66 5.83
CA LYS A 204 -30.73 22.18 5.77
C LYS A 204 -31.71 23.27 5.31
N ASN A 205 -31.37 24.53 5.58
CA ASN A 205 -32.22 25.69 5.27
C ASN A 205 -31.98 26.25 3.86
N ASP A 206 -30.93 25.82 3.18
CA ASP A 206 -30.64 26.30 1.83
C ASP A 206 -31.63 25.71 0.80
N PRO A 207 -31.93 26.42 -0.29
CA PRO A 207 -32.70 25.84 -1.40
C PRO A 207 -31.97 24.63 -1.97
N LYS A 208 -32.75 23.72 -2.54
CA LYS A 208 -32.17 22.53 -3.22
C LYS A 208 -31.41 23.01 -4.46
N PRO A 209 -30.11 22.68 -4.59
CA PRO A 209 -29.35 23.06 -5.79
C PRO A 209 -29.98 22.47 -7.05
N PRO A 210 -29.79 23.08 -8.23
CA PRO A 210 -30.24 22.49 -9.48
C PRO A 210 -29.57 21.13 -9.74
N VAL A 211 -30.25 20.29 -10.52
CA VAL A 211 -29.67 19.04 -11.04
C VAL A 211 -28.56 19.41 -12.04
N GLU A 212 -27.42 18.76 -11.89
CA GLU A 212 -26.28 18.87 -12.81
C GLU A 212 -26.19 17.62 -13.68
N ILE A 213 -25.68 17.77 -14.88
CA ILE A 213 -25.36 16.64 -15.76
C ILE A 213 -23.85 16.39 -15.67
N HIS A 214 -23.48 15.20 -15.24
CA HIS A 214 -22.09 14.76 -15.10
C HIS A 214 -21.80 13.63 -16.07
N SER A 215 -20.60 13.63 -16.66
CA SER A 215 -20.11 12.47 -17.40
C SER A 215 -20.01 11.24 -16.50
N LEU A 216 -20.01 10.05 -17.10
CA LEU A 216 -19.80 8.80 -16.36
C LEU A 216 -18.48 8.85 -15.59
N GLN A 217 -17.40 9.39 -16.17
CA GLN A 217 -16.08 9.51 -15.56
C GLN A 217 -16.12 10.40 -14.31
N LYS A 218 -16.73 11.57 -14.38
CA LYS A 218 -16.92 12.47 -13.23
C LYS A 218 -17.77 11.82 -12.14
N THR A 219 -18.82 11.11 -12.54
CA THR A 219 -19.65 10.34 -11.61
C THR A 219 -18.85 9.25 -10.93
N MET A 220 -18.05 8.47 -11.68
CA MET A 220 -17.23 7.39 -11.16
C MET A 220 -16.08 7.88 -10.29
N ALA A 221 -15.46 9.02 -10.55
CA ALA A 221 -14.47 9.60 -9.65
C ALA A 221 -15.04 9.85 -8.25
N ARG A 222 -16.29 10.35 -8.17
CA ARG A 222 -17.01 10.51 -6.92
C ARG A 222 -17.37 9.15 -6.29
N VAL A 223 -17.83 8.18 -7.08
CA VAL A 223 -18.17 6.82 -6.60
C VAL A 223 -16.92 6.15 -6.02
N CYS A 224 -15.79 6.17 -6.72
CA CYS A 224 -14.52 5.60 -6.26
C CYS A 224 -14.11 6.19 -4.89
N THR A 225 -14.20 7.51 -4.74
CA THR A 225 -13.90 8.20 -3.48
C THR A 225 -14.86 7.75 -2.36
N ASN A 226 -16.16 7.69 -2.64
CA ASN A 226 -17.17 7.29 -1.66
C ASN A 226 -17.04 5.81 -1.25
N VAL A 227 -16.77 4.93 -2.21
CA VAL A 227 -16.55 3.48 -1.94
C VAL A 227 -15.32 3.30 -1.06
N LYS A 228 -14.22 4.01 -1.38
CA LYS A 228 -13.01 3.98 -0.54
C LYS A 228 -13.29 4.46 0.88
N GLN A 229 -14.05 5.55 1.05
CA GLN A 229 -14.44 6.04 2.37
C GLN A 229 -15.32 5.04 3.14
N ARG A 230 -16.26 4.34 2.47
CA ARG A 230 -17.06 3.25 3.08
C ARG A 230 -16.15 2.11 3.53
N GLN A 231 -15.23 1.68 2.68
CA GLN A 231 -14.24 0.65 3.01
C GLN A 231 -13.39 1.05 4.23
N ASP A 232 -12.85 2.26 4.23
CA ASP A 232 -12.01 2.75 5.31
C ASP A 232 -12.77 2.90 6.64
N LYS A 233 -14.06 3.24 6.58
CA LYS A 233 -14.94 3.27 7.76
C LYS A 233 -15.10 1.88 8.35
N ASP A 234 -15.40 0.87 7.53
CA ASP A 234 -15.60 -0.50 8.00
C ASP A 234 -14.28 -1.09 8.52
N VAL A 235 -13.16 -0.84 7.82
CA VAL A 235 -11.82 -1.23 8.32
C VAL A 235 -11.55 -0.66 9.71
N ARG A 236 -11.86 0.62 9.95
CA ARG A 236 -11.69 1.24 11.28
C ARG A 236 -12.60 0.63 12.33
N LEU A 237 -13.85 0.32 11.97
CA LEU A 237 -14.78 -0.33 12.88
C LEU A 237 -14.26 -1.70 13.31
N TYR A 238 -13.93 -2.56 12.34
CA TYR A 238 -13.40 -3.90 12.62
C TYR A 238 -12.08 -3.86 13.37
N MET A 239 -11.19 -2.94 13.05
CA MET A 239 -9.96 -2.76 13.82
C MET A 239 -10.23 -2.48 15.29
N ASN A 240 -11.18 -1.58 15.60
CA ASN A 240 -11.48 -1.23 16.98
C ASN A 240 -12.12 -2.38 17.76
N GLU A 241 -12.95 -3.19 17.10
CA GLU A 241 -13.58 -4.36 17.72
C GLU A 241 -12.58 -5.49 17.92
N LEU A 242 -11.78 -5.82 16.91
CA LEU A 242 -10.73 -6.82 17.02
C LEU A 242 -9.65 -6.44 18.03
N ASP A 243 -9.31 -5.17 18.13
CA ASP A 243 -8.38 -4.65 19.11
C ASP A 243 -8.84 -4.95 20.55
N LYS A 244 -10.12 -4.71 20.84
CA LYS A 244 -10.71 -5.06 22.15
C LYS A 244 -10.64 -6.57 22.41
N GLU A 245 -10.96 -7.38 21.40
CA GLU A 245 -10.94 -8.83 21.52
C GLU A 245 -9.51 -9.37 21.70
N ILE A 246 -8.51 -8.82 21.01
CA ILE A 246 -7.11 -9.17 21.17
C ILE A 246 -6.69 -8.94 22.63
N VAL A 247 -7.03 -7.79 23.21
CA VAL A 247 -6.71 -7.46 24.61
C VAL A 247 -7.51 -8.33 25.58
N ASN A 248 -8.82 -8.46 25.40
CA ASN A 248 -9.71 -9.23 26.27
C ASN A 248 -9.31 -10.70 26.35
N ARG A 249 -8.95 -11.30 25.21
CA ARG A 249 -8.50 -12.72 25.12
C ARG A 249 -6.99 -12.87 25.36
N LYS A 250 -6.27 -11.79 25.66
CA LYS A 250 -4.82 -11.78 25.88
C LYS A 250 -4.02 -12.36 24.69
N LEU A 251 -4.53 -12.19 23.47
CA LEU A 251 -3.85 -12.67 22.25
C LEU A 251 -2.57 -11.87 21.96
N ASP A 252 -2.47 -10.67 22.51
CA ASP A 252 -1.27 -9.83 22.51
C ASP A 252 -0.08 -10.45 23.28
N LYS A 253 -0.29 -11.58 23.99
CA LYS A 253 0.77 -12.36 24.65
C LYS A 253 1.38 -13.42 23.73
N ASN A 254 0.81 -13.64 22.54
CA ASN A 254 1.36 -14.57 21.56
C ASN A 254 2.32 -13.85 20.61
N SER A 255 3.32 -14.57 20.11
CA SER A 255 4.27 -14.07 19.10
C SER A 255 3.61 -13.82 17.74
N VAL A 256 2.63 -14.64 17.39
CA VAL A 256 1.74 -14.44 16.24
C VAL A 256 0.32 -14.27 16.78
N ILE A 257 -0.35 -13.18 16.42
CA ILE A 257 -1.75 -12.99 16.80
C ILE A 257 -2.64 -13.71 15.80
N ILE A 258 -3.32 -14.76 16.25
CA ILE A 258 -4.28 -15.51 15.45
C ILE A 258 -5.66 -15.31 16.09
N ILE A 259 -6.59 -14.74 15.31
CA ILE A 259 -7.91 -14.38 15.84
C ILE A 259 -9.03 -14.89 14.94
N ASP A 260 -10.00 -15.60 15.55
CA ASP A 260 -11.30 -15.86 14.94
C ASP A 260 -12.15 -14.59 15.00
N ALA A 261 -12.42 -14.04 13.83
CA ALA A 261 -13.19 -12.82 13.59
C ALA A 261 -14.55 -13.10 12.94
N THR A 262 -15.06 -14.34 12.99
CA THR A 262 -16.27 -14.76 12.30
C THR A 262 -17.46 -13.87 12.63
N GLU A 263 -17.65 -13.54 13.91
CA GLU A 263 -18.77 -12.72 14.39
C GLU A 263 -18.53 -11.21 14.28
N ILE A 264 -17.28 -10.79 13.97
CA ILE A 264 -16.89 -9.38 13.97
C ILE A 264 -16.78 -8.84 12.55
N VAL A 265 -16.10 -9.58 11.67
CA VAL A 265 -15.83 -9.15 10.28
C VAL A 265 -16.78 -9.86 9.33
N ASP A 266 -17.88 -9.22 8.96
CA ASP A 266 -18.87 -9.75 8.00
C ASP A 266 -18.37 -9.71 6.54
N LYS A 267 -17.44 -8.79 6.20
CA LYS A 267 -16.93 -8.58 4.85
C LYS A 267 -15.57 -9.23 4.64
N LYS A 268 -15.52 -10.37 3.95
CA LYS A 268 -14.29 -11.09 3.62
C LYS A 268 -13.25 -10.20 2.92
N THR A 269 -13.68 -9.29 2.06
CA THR A 269 -12.80 -8.47 1.20
C THR A 269 -11.92 -7.48 1.96
N VAL A 270 -12.19 -7.21 3.23
CA VAL A 270 -11.40 -6.27 4.06
C VAL A 270 -10.52 -6.94 5.09
N THR A 271 -10.59 -8.26 5.28
CA THR A 271 -9.79 -9.00 6.29
C THR A 271 -8.30 -8.73 6.15
N GLY A 272 -7.78 -8.74 4.90
CA GLY A 272 -6.37 -8.46 4.64
C GLY A 272 -5.95 -7.02 4.98
N LEU A 273 -6.82 -6.03 4.76
CA LEU A 273 -6.53 -4.63 5.13
C LEU A 273 -6.51 -4.44 6.64
N VAL A 274 -7.45 -5.08 7.34
CA VAL A 274 -7.51 -5.04 8.81
C VAL A 274 -6.30 -5.75 9.40
N ALA A 275 -5.94 -6.94 8.89
CA ALA A 275 -4.76 -7.68 9.34
C ALA A 275 -3.48 -6.86 9.17
N ASN A 276 -3.31 -6.16 8.03
CA ASN A 276 -2.14 -5.31 7.78
C ASN A 276 -2.02 -4.18 8.81
N LYS A 277 -3.13 -3.48 9.08
CA LYS A 277 -3.14 -2.38 10.07
C LYS A 277 -2.92 -2.88 11.51
N LEU A 278 -3.44 -4.06 11.86
CA LEU A 278 -3.19 -4.66 13.17
C LEU A 278 -1.74 -5.14 13.29
N ALA A 279 -1.13 -5.68 12.22
CA ALA A 279 0.28 -6.06 12.23
C ALA A 279 1.19 -4.85 12.50
N GLU A 280 0.91 -3.71 11.88
CA GLU A 280 1.60 -2.44 12.17
C GLU A 280 1.37 -1.95 13.61
N LYS A 281 0.15 -2.10 14.14
CA LYS A 281 -0.19 -1.67 15.50
C LYS A 281 0.49 -2.52 16.58
N TYR A 282 0.52 -3.84 16.39
CA TYR A 282 1.05 -4.78 17.37
C TYR A 282 2.52 -5.16 17.14
N TYR A 283 3.13 -4.63 16.06
CA TYR A 283 4.53 -4.89 15.69
C TYR A 283 4.86 -6.37 15.54
N ARG A 284 3.90 -7.18 15.02
CA ARG A 284 4.05 -8.63 14.85
C ARG A 284 3.14 -9.21 13.77
N PRO A 285 3.40 -10.43 13.31
CA PRO A 285 2.54 -11.10 12.33
C PRO A 285 1.12 -11.34 12.87
N ILE A 286 0.13 -11.20 11.98
CA ILE A 286 -1.31 -11.35 12.30
C ILE A 286 -1.98 -12.32 11.32
N VAL A 287 -2.85 -13.18 11.84
CA VAL A 287 -3.79 -14.00 11.06
C VAL A 287 -5.21 -13.68 11.52
N ILE A 288 -6.03 -13.21 10.59
CA ILE A 288 -7.47 -13.04 10.82
C ILE A 288 -8.20 -14.18 10.13
N LEU A 289 -8.91 -14.97 10.92
CA LEU A 289 -9.69 -16.14 10.50
C LEU A 289 -11.18 -15.83 10.48
N ARG A 290 -11.91 -16.48 9.57
CA ARG A 290 -13.38 -16.50 9.52
C ARG A 290 -13.85 -17.91 9.16
N ALA A 291 -14.95 -18.35 9.74
CA ALA A 291 -15.56 -19.63 9.37
C ALA A 291 -15.85 -19.65 7.86
N LYS A 292 -15.34 -20.67 7.18
CA LYS A 292 -15.64 -20.98 5.78
C LYS A 292 -16.79 -21.96 5.72
N ASP A 293 -16.79 -22.91 6.63
CA ASP A 293 -17.83 -23.91 6.87
C ASP A 293 -17.80 -24.36 8.34
N ASP A 294 -18.50 -25.44 8.67
CA ASP A 294 -18.60 -25.94 10.04
C ASP A 294 -17.26 -26.48 10.59
N LYS A 295 -16.33 -26.90 9.72
CA LYS A 295 -15.09 -27.56 10.08
C LYS A 295 -13.84 -26.73 9.83
N THR A 296 -13.92 -25.73 8.96
CA THR A 296 -12.76 -24.99 8.48
C THR A 296 -12.88 -23.48 8.67
N PHE A 297 -11.74 -22.86 8.93
CA PHE A 297 -11.53 -21.43 8.82
C PHE A 297 -10.80 -21.12 7.51
N GLY A 298 -11.15 -19.99 6.91
CA GLY A 298 -10.36 -19.31 5.90
C GLY A 298 -10.04 -17.90 6.37
N GLY A 299 -8.97 -17.32 5.86
CA GLY A 299 -8.58 -16.00 6.36
C GLY A 299 -7.48 -15.33 5.59
N SER A 300 -6.85 -14.36 6.24
CA SER A 300 -5.74 -13.57 5.69
C SER A 300 -4.59 -13.49 6.69
N GLY A 301 -3.38 -13.86 6.24
CA GLY A 301 -2.13 -13.65 6.95
C GLY A 301 -1.44 -12.37 6.47
N ARG A 302 -0.89 -11.61 7.42
CA ARG A 302 -0.07 -10.41 7.16
C ARG A 302 1.14 -10.39 8.07
N ASN A 303 2.28 -10.18 7.47
CA ASN A 303 3.52 -10.01 8.23
C ASN A 303 3.67 -8.58 8.73
N TYR A 304 4.52 -8.41 9.74
CA TYR A 304 5.07 -7.11 10.10
C TYR A 304 6.44 -6.95 9.43
N ASP A 305 6.52 -6.12 8.42
CA ASP A 305 7.69 -6.04 7.52
C ASP A 305 8.99 -5.61 8.21
N LYS A 306 8.89 -4.89 9.34
CA LYS A 306 10.06 -4.49 10.15
C LYS A 306 10.42 -5.51 11.24
N GLY A 307 9.75 -6.69 11.25
CA GLY A 307 10.03 -7.77 12.17
C GLY A 307 11.14 -8.70 11.67
N ILE A 308 11.48 -9.69 12.51
CA ILE A 308 12.50 -10.69 12.20
C ILE A 308 12.00 -11.78 11.24
N VAL A 309 10.70 -12.01 11.17
CA VAL A 309 10.11 -13.01 10.26
C VAL A 309 10.12 -12.45 8.84
N LYS A 310 10.86 -13.09 7.93
CA LYS A 310 11.00 -12.62 6.53
C LYS A 310 9.99 -13.24 5.59
N ASP A 311 9.68 -14.53 5.73
CA ASP A 311 8.62 -15.23 5.00
C ASP A 311 7.61 -15.80 6.01
N PHE A 312 6.56 -15.05 6.26
CA PHE A 312 5.51 -15.45 7.20
C PHE A 312 4.62 -16.56 6.64
N ARG A 313 4.43 -16.60 5.32
CA ARG A 313 3.70 -17.69 4.67
C ARG A 313 4.39 -19.02 4.91
N ASN A 314 5.71 -19.10 4.64
CA ASN A 314 6.48 -20.31 4.87
C ASN A 314 6.55 -20.66 6.36
N PHE A 315 6.72 -19.66 7.24
CA PHE A 315 6.69 -19.83 8.70
C PHE A 315 5.43 -20.57 9.17
N LEU A 316 4.24 -20.21 8.64
CA LEU A 316 2.98 -20.87 8.97
C LEU A 316 2.86 -22.26 8.34
N ASN A 317 3.25 -22.45 7.07
CA ASN A 317 3.25 -23.76 6.42
C ASN A 317 4.12 -24.79 7.17
N GLU A 318 5.25 -24.36 7.68
CA GLU A 318 6.12 -25.21 8.51
C GLU A 318 5.52 -25.60 9.87
N THR A 319 4.39 -25.03 10.26
CA THR A 319 3.63 -25.51 11.43
C THR A 319 2.78 -26.75 11.11
N GLU A 320 2.66 -27.14 9.82
CA GLU A 320 1.93 -28.31 9.34
C GLU A 320 0.43 -28.35 9.66
N VAL A 321 -0.16 -27.22 10.05
CA VAL A 321 -1.59 -27.08 10.34
C VAL A 321 -2.27 -26.02 9.48
N PHE A 322 -1.48 -25.16 8.83
CA PHE A 322 -1.96 -24.15 7.89
C PHE A 322 -1.69 -24.56 6.45
N GLU A 323 -2.64 -24.21 5.58
CA GLU A 323 -2.46 -24.14 4.14
C GLU A 323 -2.43 -22.65 3.74
N CYS A 324 -1.29 -22.18 3.25
CA CYS A 324 -1.09 -20.75 2.95
C CYS A 324 -0.72 -20.55 1.48
N GLU A 325 -1.45 -19.67 0.78
CA GLU A 325 -1.23 -19.35 -0.63
C GLU A 325 -1.12 -17.84 -0.85
N GLY A 326 -0.11 -17.39 -1.59
CA GLY A 326 0.15 -15.98 -1.92
C GLY A 326 1.59 -15.56 -1.68
N HIS A 327 1.79 -14.28 -1.41
CA HIS A 327 3.12 -13.69 -1.20
C HIS A 327 3.67 -13.97 0.21
N PRO A 328 5.00 -13.94 0.43
CA PRO A 328 5.63 -14.18 1.74
C PRO A 328 5.07 -13.36 2.90
N SER A 329 4.69 -12.10 2.66
CA SER A 329 4.16 -11.18 3.70
C SER A 329 2.65 -10.97 3.67
N ALA A 330 1.94 -11.44 2.60
CA ALA A 330 0.51 -11.19 2.41
C ALA A 330 -0.15 -12.31 1.63
N PHE A 331 -0.94 -13.14 2.31
CA PHE A 331 -1.45 -14.38 1.75
C PHE A 331 -2.81 -14.77 2.33
N GLY A 332 -3.48 -15.69 1.63
CA GLY A 332 -4.66 -16.39 2.12
C GLY A 332 -4.26 -17.57 3.00
N VAL A 333 -5.09 -17.88 4.00
CA VAL A 333 -4.87 -19.03 4.88
C VAL A 333 -6.11 -19.90 4.96
N ALA A 334 -5.90 -21.21 5.13
CA ALA A 334 -6.92 -22.16 5.54
C ALA A 334 -6.40 -23.01 6.69
N ILE A 335 -7.29 -23.38 7.63
CA ILE A 335 -6.98 -24.22 8.80
C ILE A 335 -8.26 -24.92 9.27
N LYS A 336 -8.14 -26.14 9.79
CA LYS A 336 -9.26 -26.78 10.49
C LYS A 336 -9.52 -26.10 11.82
N LYS A 337 -10.79 -25.98 12.22
CA LYS A 337 -11.15 -25.33 13.50
C LYS A 337 -10.56 -26.03 14.71
N GLU A 338 -10.48 -27.36 14.67
CA GLU A 338 -9.89 -28.19 15.74
C GLU A 338 -8.38 -27.97 15.93
N ASP A 339 -7.66 -27.55 14.87
CA ASP A 339 -6.22 -27.36 14.89
C ASP A 339 -5.79 -25.97 15.40
N LEU A 340 -6.74 -25.05 15.63
CA LEU A 340 -6.43 -23.68 16.04
C LEU A 340 -5.60 -23.60 17.34
N PRO A 341 -5.88 -24.35 18.41
CA PRO A 341 -5.05 -24.33 19.61
C PRO A 341 -3.61 -24.81 19.35
N ILE A 342 -3.47 -25.86 18.55
CA ILE A 342 -2.16 -26.42 18.16
C ILE A 342 -1.38 -25.40 17.33
N ALA A 343 -2.05 -24.69 16.44
CA ALA A 343 -1.45 -23.65 15.61
C ALA A 343 -0.83 -22.53 16.46
N ILE A 344 -1.57 -22.04 17.46
CA ILE A 344 -1.10 -21.00 18.39
C ILE A 344 0.13 -21.49 19.17
N GLU A 345 0.06 -22.72 19.68
CA GLU A 345 1.17 -23.31 20.44
C GLU A 345 2.43 -23.44 19.57
N ARG A 346 2.32 -24.03 18.36
CA ARG A 346 3.46 -24.21 17.45
C ARG A 346 4.07 -22.87 17.01
N CYS A 347 3.25 -21.85 16.77
CA CYS A 347 3.75 -20.51 16.48
C CYS A 347 4.56 -19.94 17.64
N ASN A 348 4.08 -20.07 18.90
CA ASN A 348 4.77 -19.56 20.08
C ASN A 348 6.04 -20.37 20.43
N GLN A 349 6.09 -21.66 20.08
CA GLN A 349 7.31 -22.48 20.20
C GLN A 349 8.39 -22.06 19.22
N LYS A 350 7.97 -21.73 17.99
CA LYS A 350 8.86 -21.41 16.88
C LYS A 350 9.37 -19.96 16.91
N LEU A 351 8.57 -19.04 17.43
CA LEU A 351 8.88 -17.63 17.60
C LEU A 351 8.50 -17.20 19.01
N LYS A 352 9.47 -16.79 19.81
CA LYS A 352 9.22 -16.32 21.16
C LYS A 352 8.85 -14.83 21.16
N LEU A 353 8.04 -14.42 22.14
CA LEU A 353 7.62 -13.02 22.26
C LEU A 353 8.80 -12.06 22.47
N GLU A 354 9.80 -12.51 23.21
CA GLU A 354 11.04 -11.78 23.49
C GLU A 354 11.92 -11.55 22.25
N ASP A 355 11.76 -12.37 21.20
CA ASP A 355 12.48 -12.23 19.94
C ASP A 355 11.86 -11.17 19.01
N LEU A 356 10.67 -10.65 19.37
CA LEU A 356 9.97 -9.65 18.56
C LEU A 356 10.61 -8.27 18.72
N VAL A 357 11.53 -7.98 17.84
CA VAL A 357 12.20 -6.68 17.76
C VAL A 357 11.80 -5.96 16.47
N THR A 358 11.67 -4.64 16.56
CA THR A 358 11.47 -3.79 15.37
C THR A 358 12.84 -3.42 14.82
N ILE A 359 13.08 -3.81 13.56
CA ILE A 359 14.33 -3.52 12.85
C ILE A 359 14.08 -2.33 11.93
N HIS A 360 14.78 -1.23 12.19
CA HIS A 360 14.79 -0.08 11.31
C HIS A 360 16.01 -0.14 10.39
N GLN A 361 15.78 -0.40 9.10
CA GLN A 361 16.83 -0.25 8.10
C GLN A 361 17.00 1.22 7.77
N VAL A 362 18.22 1.70 7.86
CA VAL A 362 18.61 3.08 7.51
C VAL A 362 19.71 3.06 6.48
N ASP A 363 19.65 3.99 5.54
CA ASP A 363 20.63 4.09 4.46
C ASP A 363 21.82 4.97 4.87
N TYR A 364 21.56 6.01 5.69
CA TYR A 364 22.58 6.98 6.09
C TYR A 364 22.39 7.45 7.53
N GLU A 365 23.53 7.69 8.21
CA GLU A 365 23.58 8.40 9.47
C GLU A 365 24.12 9.82 9.26
N ILE A 366 23.43 10.81 9.84
CA ILE A 366 23.79 12.23 9.73
C ILE A 366 23.69 12.86 11.12
N LYS A 367 24.72 13.63 11.52
CA LYS A 367 24.59 14.48 12.71
C LYS A 367 23.73 15.70 12.39
N ALA A 368 22.84 16.08 13.30
CA ALA A 368 21.87 17.15 13.07
C ALA A 368 22.51 18.53 12.80
N ASP A 369 23.70 18.79 13.31
CA ASP A 369 24.48 20.02 13.05
C ASP A 369 25.03 20.07 11.60
N GLN A 370 25.17 18.92 10.94
CA GLN A 370 25.65 18.80 9.55
C GLN A 370 24.47 18.80 8.54
N LEU A 371 23.24 18.61 9.01
CA LEU A 371 22.06 18.60 8.16
C LEU A 371 21.60 20.02 7.85
N THR A 372 21.54 20.36 6.56
CA THR A 372 21.05 21.66 6.09
C THR A 372 19.74 21.56 5.34
N PRO A 373 18.91 22.63 5.30
CA PRO A 373 17.70 22.67 4.48
C PRO A 373 17.97 22.34 3.00
N GLN A 374 19.13 22.75 2.46
CA GLN A 374 19.50 22.47 1.08
C GLN A 374 19.75 20.97 0.84
N THR A 375 20.37 20.26 1.80
CA THR A 375 20.55 18.81 1.73
C THR A 375 19.22 18.10 1.71
N VAL A 376 18.30 18.49 2.62
CA VAL A 376 16.95 17.95 2.66
C VAL A 376 16.22 18.22 1.35
N LEU A 377 16.29 19.44 0.82
CA LEU A 377 15.66 19.83 -0.43
C LEU A 377 16.16 19.02 -1.63
N LYS A 378 17.48 18.82 -1.76
CA LYS A 378 18.07 18.05 -2.87
C LYS A 378 17.58 16.62 -2.88
N VAL A 379 17.56 15.95 -1.74
CA VAL A 379 17.07 14.57 -1.63
C VAL A 379 15.56 14.52 -1.85
N ALA A 380 14.80 15.42 -1.23
CA ALA A 380 13.36 15.46 -1.36
C ALA A 380 12.88 15.74 -2.79
N ASN A 381 13.63 16.51 -3.58
CA ASN A 381 13.34 16.73 -5.01
C ASN A 381 13.57 15.49 -5.89
N SER A 382 14.24 14.46 -5.37
CA SER A 382 14.40 13.19 -6.10
C SER A 382 13.20 12.25 -5.97
N TYR A 383 12.03 12.77 -5.56
CA TYR A 383 10.81 11.98 -5.30
C TYR A 383 10.34 11.14 -6.51
N GLU A 384 10.69 11.51 -7.74
CA GLU A 384 10.36 10.77 -8.96
C GLU A 384 11.17 9.47 -9.12
N ILE A 385 12.29 9.33 -8.38
CA ILE A 385 13.15 8.14 -8.45
C ILE A 385 12.56 6.99 -7.63
N TRP A 386 11.86 7.30 -6.55
CA TRP A 386 11.45 6.33 -5.53
C TRP A 386 10.23 5.52 -5.97
N GLY A 387 10.29 4.21 -5.76
CA GLY A 387 9.22 3.27 -6.06
C GLY A 387 9.57 1.88 -5.55
N LYS A 388 8.81 0.88 -5.95
CA LYS A 388 9.10 -0.50 -5.58
C LYS A 388 10.50 -0.90 -6.07
N GLY A 389 11.29 -1.52 -5.20
CA GLY A 389 12.68 -1.90 -5.50
C GLY A 389 13.70 -0.76 -5.37
N VAL A 390 13.26 0.51 -5.35
CA VAL A 390 14.09 1.70 -5.10
C VAL A 390 13.39 2.56 -4.06
N PRO A 391 13.40 2.13 -2.78
CA PRO A 391 12.70 2.83 -1.72
C PRO A 391 13.28 4.22 -1.46
N GLU A 392 12.43 5.12 -0.97
CA GLU A 392 12.87 6.41 -0.47
C GLU A 392 13.89 6.22 0.65
N PRO A 393 15.06 6.90 0.59
CA PRO A 393 16.13 6.68 1.55
C PRO A 393 15.70 7.07 2.97
N SER A 394 16.10 6.26 3.93
CA SER A 394 15.85 6.42 5.35
C SER A 394 17.12 6.93 6.04
N PHE A 395 16.98 7.98 6.80
CA PHE A 395 18.10 8.64 7.50
C PHE A 395 17.93 8.48 9.00
N VAL A 396 19.01 8.13 9.70
CA VAL A 396 19.09 8.34 11.13
C VAL A 396 19.78 9.67 11.38
N ILE A 397 19.14 10.56 12.15
CA ILE A 397 19.63 11.90 12.48
C ILE A 397 19.89 11.91 13.98
N THR A 398 21.16 12.07 14.34
CA THR A 398 21.65 12.00 15.71
C THR A 398 22.01 13.40 16.25
N ASN A 399 22.18 13.51 17.57
CA ASN A 399 22.62 14.72 18.24
C ASN A 399 21.69 15.95 18.07
N ILE A 400 20.38 15.71 18.07
CA ILE A 400 19.40 16.81 18.15
C ILE A 400 19.27 17.20 19.61
N VAL A 401 19.88 18.30 20.02
CA VAL A 401 19.78 18.80 21.40
C VAL A 401 18.81 19.99 21.46
N ILE A 402 17.63 19.77 22.03
CA ILE A 402 16.52 20.74 21.97
C ILE A 402 15.76 20.84 23.30
N PRO A 403 15.32 22.07 23.72
CA PRO A 403 14.39 22.19 24.84
C PRO A 403 13.06 21.50 24.57
N ALA A 404 12.54 20.75 25.51
CA ALA A 404 11.28 20.02 25.36
C ALA A 404 10.08 20.93 25.01
N LYS A 405 10.10 22.18 25.45
CA LYS A 405 9.09 23.19 25.15
C LYS A 405 9.00 23.57 23.67
N ASP A 406 10.09 23.39 22.91
CA ASP A 406 10.17 23.74 21.49
C ASP A 406 9.61 22.62 20.59
N ILE A 407 9.24 21.46 21.19
CA ILE A 407 8.57 20.35 20.51
C ILE A 407 7.06 20.51 20.65
N ILE A 408 6.41 20.99 19.60
CA ILE A 408 5.00 21.38 19.62
C ILE A 408 4.13 20.22 19.14
N GLY A 409 3.17 19.82 19.97
CA GLY A 409 2.12 18.89 19.57
C GLY A 409 0.81 19.64 19.32
N TYR A 410 0.24 19.49 18.13
CA TYR A 410 -0.97 20.18 17.68
C TYR A 410 -2.23 19.33 17.86
N GLY A 411 -3.35 20.00 18.13
CA GLY A 411 -4.65 19.38 18.39
C GLY A 411 -4.75 18.75 19.78
N ASP A 412 -5.96 18.41 20.21
CA ASP A 412 -6.23 17.86 21.55
C ASP A 412 -5.51 16.53 21.79
N ASN A 413 -5.45 15.69 20.78
CA ASN A 413 -4.78 14.39 20.80
C ASN A 413 -3.32 14.44 20.38
N LYS A 414 -2.73 15.64 20.14
CA LYS A 414 -1.34 15.79 19.64
C LYS A 414 -1.07 14.96 18.39
N GLY A 415 -2.03 14.89 17.47
CA GLY A 415 -1.96 14.09 16.24
C GLY A 415 -0.92 14.55 15.22
N PHE A 416 -0.27 15.70 15.47
CA PHE A 416 0.81 16.25 14.67
C PHE A 416 1.85 16.86 15.60
N ILE A 417 3.10 16.39 15.49
CA ILE A 417 4.25 16.90 16.26
C ILE A 417 5.20 17.60 15.29
N ARG A 418 5.68 18.78 15.67
CA ARG A 418 6.65 19.57 14.91
C ARG A 418 7.66 20.24 15.81
N PHE A 419 8.90 20.29 15.34
CA PHE A 419 9.96 21.14 15.86
C PHE A 419 10.92 21.56 14.74
N THR A 420 11.70 22.59 14.97
CA THR A 420 12.73 23.04 14.03
C THR A 420 14.10 22.95 14.71
N TYR A 421 15.08 22.37 14.04
CA TYR A 421 16.46 22.30 14.52
C TYR A 421 17.42 22.62 13.38
N ASN A 422 18.36 23.51 13.63
CA ASN A 422 19.33 23.97 12.62
C ASN A 422 18.68 24.42 11.29
N GLY A 423 17.53 25.09 11.36
CA GLY A 423 16.77 25.55 10.20
C GLY A 423 16.03 24.46 9.42
N VAL A 424 16.07 23.22 9.88
CA VAL A 424 15.34 22.08 9.29
C VAL A 424 14.10 21.80 10.12
N ASP A 425 12.96 21.66 9.46
CA ASP A 425 11.70 21.25 10.08
C ASP A 425 11.61 19.74 10.21
N TYR A 426 11.23 19.27 11.39
CA TYR A 426 10.96 17.88 11.72
C TYR A 426 9.48 17.71 12.03
N VAL A 427 8.82 16.77 11.37
CA VAL A 427 7.37 16.57 11.52
C VAL A 427 7.02 15.09 11.69
N LYS A 428 6.12 14.80 12.63
CA LYS A 428 5.50 13.48 12.79
C LYS A 428 3.98 13.64 12.70
N LYS A 429 3.38 12.95 11.71
CA LYS A 429 1.92 12.95 11.49
C LYS A 429 1.31 11.66 12.05
N TYR A 430 0.01 11.72 12.32
CA TYR A 430 -0.77 10.57 12.82
C TYR A 430 -0.27 9.98 14.15
N CYS A 431 0.28 10.83 14.98
CA CYS A 431 0.72 10.48 16.32
C CYS A 431 -0.42 10.66 17.36
N CYS A 432 -0.11 10.35 18.60
CA CYS A 432 -1.04 10.53 19.73
C CYS A 432 -0.38 11.32 20.85
N LYS A 433 -1.18 11.70 21.83
CA LYS A 433 -0.70 12.44 23.02
C LYS A 433 0.41 11.65 23.75
N GLY A 434 0.30 10.32 23.81
CA GLY A 434 1.32 9.47 24.45
C GLY A 434 2.68 9.56 23.77
N GLU A 435 2.72 9.55 22.42
CA GLU A 435 3.97 9.71 21.66
C GLU A 435 4.58 11.10 21.83
N TRP A 436 3.76 12.14 21.93
CA TRP A 436 4.27 13.49 22.24
C TRP A 436 4.82 13.57 23.66
N GLU A 437 4.15 12.97 24.65
CA GLU A 437 4.63 12.88 26.03
C GLU A 437 5.96 12.09 26.12
N GLU A 438 6.08 10.99 25.37
CA GLU A 438 7.31 10.18 25.25
C GLU A 438 8.44 11.01 24.62
N MET A 439 8.20 11.63 23.47
CA MET A 439 9.21 12.43 22.77
C MET A 439 9.71 13.60 23.62
N THR A 440 8.82 14.20 24.44
CA THR A 440 9.16 15.33 25.31
C THR A 440 9.57 14.93 26.71
N LEU A 441 9.61 13.64 27.01
CA LEU A 441 9.82 13.08 28.36
C LEU A 441 8.94 13.76 29.43
N ARG A 442 7.68 14.04 29.06
CA ARG A 442 6.74 14.74 29.91
C ARG A 442 6.15 13.78 30.94
N ASP A 443 6.36 14.09 32.21
CA ASP A 443 5.66 13.38 33.29
C ASP A 443 4.19 13.82 33.33
N ARG A 444 3.26 12.87 33.28
CA ARG A 444 1.81 13.08 33.32
C ARG A 444 1.34 13.68 34.64
N ASN A 445 2.10 13.46 35.71
CA ASN A 445 1.77 13.90 37.07
C ASN A 445 2.31 15.29 37.39
N VAL A 446 3.14 15.87 36.52
CA VAL A 446 3.72 17.21 36.72
C VAL A 446 2.93 18.26 35.96
N LEU A 447 2.30 19.16 36.70
CA LEU A 447 1.65 20.33 36.15
C LEU A 447 2.68 21.43 35.95
N GLY A 448 2.69 22.05 34.75
CA GLY A 448 3.54 23.19 34.43
C GLY A 448 4.38 23.02 33.18
N GLU A 449 5.33 23.91 32.97
CA GLU A 449 6.21 23.92 31.82
C GLU A 449 7.27 22.82 31.92
N ASN A 450 7.48 22.09 30.84
CA ASN A 450 8.55 21.08 30.76
C ASN A 450 9.89 21.79 30.45
N LYS A 451 10.74 21.88 31.46
CA LYS A 451 12.04 22.58 31.41
C LYS A 451 13.22 21.70 30.99
N LYS A 452 12.97 20.42 30.63
CA LYS A 452 14.03 19.50 30.22
C LYS A 452 14.66 19.92 28.92
N THR A 453 15.96 19.70 28.79
CA THR A 453 16.67 19.68 27.52
C THR A 453 16.80 18.22 27.10
N LEU A 454 16.49 17.92 25.85
CA LEU A 454 16.43 16.59 25.32
C LEU A 454 17.55 16.33 24.32
N SER A 455 18.04 15.12 24.29
CA SER A 455 18.85 14.55 23.22
C SER A 455 18.00 13.60 22.41
N LEU A 456 17.73 13.93 21.15
CA LEU A 456 16.91 13.13 20.26
C LEU A 456 17.76 12.45 19.19
N THR A 457 17.40 11.20 18.91
CA THR A 457 17.75 10.49 17.67
C THR A 457 16.47 10.26 16.89
N VAL A 458 16.46 10.60 15.60
CA VAL A 458 15.30 10.52 14.75
C VAL A 458 15.59 9.66 13.53
N ILE A 459 14.70 8.72 13.20
CA ILE A 459 14.71 8.04 11.91
C ILE A 459 13.59 8.63 11.05
N GLY A 460 13.93 9.05 9.82
CA GLY A 460 12.97 9.68 8.93
C GLY A 460 13.40 9.75 7.48
N ASN A 461 12.51 10.27 6.64
CA ASN A 461 12.74 10.56 5.24
C ASN A 461 12.73 12.07 5.00
N PHE A 462 13.39 12.51 3.93
CA PHE A 462 13.38 13.91 3.50
C PHE A 462 12.27 14.11 2.48
N VAL A 463 11.30 14.95 2.79
CA VAL A 463 10.10 15.16 1.99
C VAL A 463 9.85 16.64 1.71
N LEU A 464 9.08 16.92 0.66
CA LEU A 464 8.56 18.25 0.38
C LEU A 464 7.19 18.43 1.03
N ASN A 465 7.00 19.52 1.74
CA ASN A 465 5.68 20.01 2.14
C ASN A 465 5.31 21.19 1.22
N GLU A 466 4.15 21.10 0.60
CA GLU A 466 3.64 22.20 -0.24
C GLU A 466 2.56 22.97 0.51
N TRP A 467 2.76 24.27 0.60
CA TRP A 467 1.83 25.22 1.20
C TRP A 467 1.76 26.50 0.37
N GLU A 468 0.57 26.87 -0.07
CA GLU A 468 0.33 28.07 -0.89
C GLU A 468 1.25 28.15 -2.14
N GLY A 469 1.48 27.01 -2.80
CA GLY A 469 2.34 26.92 -3.99
C GLY A 469 3.85 26.97 -3.71
N GLN A 470 4.25 27.08 -2.44
CA GLN A 470 5.67 27.02 -2.06
C GLN A 470 6.02 25.65 -1.50
N ARG A 471 7.23 25.16 -1.82
CA ARG A 471 7.76 23.86 -1.37
C ARG A 471 8.76 24.05 -0.26
N PHE A 472 8.48 23.42 0.88
CA PHE A 472 9.33 23.46 2.07
C PHE A 472 9.92 22.09 2.34
N PRO A 473 11.27 21.97 2.39
CA PRO A 473 11.91 20.72 2.77
C PRO A 473 11.69 20.43 4.26
N GLN A 474 11.39 19.17 4.59
CA GLN A 474 11.20 18.75 5.97
C GLN A 474 11.64 17.29 6.18
N VAL A 475 11.98 16.93 7.40
CA VAL A 475 12.19 15.55 7.84
C VAL A 475 10.87 14.99 8.33
N LYS A 476 10.34 13.96 7.65
CA LYS A 476 9.18 13.19 8.08
C LYS A 476 9.63 12.09 9.04
N ILE A 477 9.37 12.29 10.33
CA ILE A 477 9.76 11.36 11.39
C ILE A 477 8.96 10.05 11.28
N LYS A 478 9.65 8.93 11.23
CA LYS A 478 9.10 7.58 11.31
C LYS A 478 9.24 6.98 12.70
N PHE A 479 10.40 7.17 13.30
CA PHE A 479 10.75 6.70 14.63
C PHE A 479 11.61 7.74 15.34
N PHE A 480 11.60 7.72 16.66
CA PHE A 480 12.44 8.57 17.49
C PHE A 480 12.85 7.85 18.77
N GLU A 481 13.98 8.28 19.30
CA GLU A 481 14.43 7.97 20.65
C GLU A 481 14.71 9.30 21.35
N SER A 482 14.27 9.43 22.60
CA SER A 482 14.42 10.65 23.39
C SER A 482 15.02 10.35 24.74
N ASN A 483 16.07 11.04 25.08
CA ASN A 483 16.73 10.98 26.38
C ASN A 483 16.91 12.38 26.97
N GLU A 484 17.01 12.50 28.29
CA GLU A 484 17.36 13.77 28.91
C GLU A 484 18.83 14.09 28.59
N TYR A 485 19.09 15.30 28.09
CA TYR A 485 20.45 15.73 27.80
C TYR A 485 21.17 16.10 29.09
N ILE A 486 22.21 15.33 29.43
CA ILE A 486 23.08 15.61 30.56
C ILE A 486 24.36 16.18 29.98
N GLN A 487 24.63 17.45 30.29
CA GLN A 487 25.89 18.08 29.92
C GLN A 487 27.01 17.43 30.75
N GLU A 488 27.90 16.67 30.13
CA GLU A 488 29.12 16.23 30.78
C GLU A 488 29.94 17.47 31.12
N ASN A 489 30.00 17.82 32.40
CA ASN A 489 30.97 18.78 32.88
C ASN A 489 32.38 18.19 32.60
N LYS A 490 33.04 18.62 31.53
CA LYS A 490 34.50 18.46 31.42
C LYS A 490 35.06 19.13 32.67
N LYS A 491 35.47 18.33 33.66
CA LYS A 491 36.45 18.82 34.64
C LYS A 491 37.62 19.29 33.81
N VAL A 492 37.84 20.59 33.79
CA VAL A 492 39.12 21.17 33.46
C VAL A 492 39.99 20.77 34.63
N ASP A 493 40.79 19.73 34.49
CA ASP A 493 41.93 19.52 35.35
C ASP A 493 42.83 20.72 35.11
N ILE A 494 42.71 21.69 36.01
CA ILE A 494 43.72 22.73 36.16
C ILE A 494 44.90 21.98 36.79
N ASP A 495 45.88 21.62 35.96
CA ASP A 495 47.18 21.22 36.43
C ASP A 495 47.75 22.40 37.22
N ASP A 496 47.76 22.25 38.55
CA ASP A 496 48.50 23.06 39.50
C ASP A 496 50.02 22.74 39.38
N ASP A 497 50.63 23.11 38.26
CA ASP A 497 52.08 23.11 38.08
C ASP A 497 52.55 24.41 37.48
N PHE A 498 52.35 25.51 38.22
CA PHE A 498 53.16 26.70 38.09
C PHE A 498 53.47 27.24 39.49
N LEU A 499 54.39 26.59 40.20
CA LEU A 499 55.20 27.19 41.24
C LEU A 499 56.66 26.95 40.91
N PHE A 500 57.32 28.07 40.67
CA PHE A 500 58.74 28.38 40.40
C PHE A 500 59.21 28.39 38.97
#